data_8afbf04800b7ed978734ba629ec966dc
#
_entry.id   8afbf04800b7ed978734ba629ec966dc
#
_cell.length_a   1.000
_cell.length_b   1.000
_cell.length_c   1.000
_cell.angle_alpha   90.00
_cell.angle_beta   90.00
_cell.angle_gamma   90.00
#
_symmetry.space_group_name_H-M   'P 1'
#
loop_
_entity.id
_entity.type
_entity.pdbx_description
1 polymer ?
#
loop_
_entity_poly.entity_id
_entity_poly.type
_entity_poly.pdbx_seq_one_letter_code
_entity_poly.pdbx_strand_id
1 'polypeptide(L)'
;MHRRVNVVKQREQWRPLAPSVLAEHADAWFDGVPACGSPYMSITASVKPEVREKVPAITHVDGSARLQTVDAADAPLYHALILAFFALAGVPMVMNTSFNLANMPIVEVRVEAMCPPRPMSICTRAAHR
;
A
#
# COMPACT_ATOMS: atom_id res chain seq x y z
N MET A 1 -0.28 7.16 10.44
CA MET A 1 -0.10 7.04 8.98
C MET A 1 -1.42 6.74 8.26
N HIS A 2 -2.11 5.65 8.61
CA HIS A 2 -3.38 5.19 8.03
C HIS A 2 -4.43 6.31 7.80
N ARG A 3 -4.81 7.06 8.85
CA ARG A 3 -5.78 8.18 8.73
C ARG A 3 -5.34 9.26 7.74
N ARG A 4 -4.05 9.60 7.70
CA ARG A 4 -3.52 10.61 6.78
C ARG A 4 -3.71 10.21 5.31
N VAL A 5 -3.44 8.95 4.97
CA VAL A 5 -3.64 8.43 3.61
C VAL A 5 -5.12 8.45 3.24
N ASN A 6 -6.02 8.05 4.14
CA ASN A 6 -7.45 8.06 3.87
C ASN A 6 -8.01 9.48 3.70
N VAL A 7 -7.50 10.48 4.44
CA VAL A 7 -7.84 11.89 4.22
C VAL A 7 -7.39 12.38 2.84
N VAL A 8 -6.15 12.09 2.44
CA VAL A 8 -5.65 12.46 1.10
C VAL A 8 -6.49 11.81 -0.01
N LYS A 9 -6.93 10.57 0.19
CA LYS A 9 -7.78 9.83 -0.75
C LYS A 9 -9.26 10.23 -0.68
N GLN A 10 -9.66 11.13 0.20
CA GLN A 10 -11.04 11.56 0.41
C GLN A 10 -12.00 10.40 0.67
N ARG A 11 -11.57 9.38 1.40
CA ARG A 11 -12.36 8.20 1.74
C ARG A 11 -12.51 8.04 3.25
N GLU A 12 -13.34 7.10 3.66
CA GLU A 12 -13.65 6.83 5.05
C GLU A 12 -12.38 6.48 5.84
N GLN A 13 -12.23 7.04 7.03
CA GLN A 13 -11.00 6.90 7.83
C GLN A 13 -10.77 5.48 8.36
N TRP A 14 -11.82 4.66 8.44
CA TRP A 14 -11.75 3.28 8.89
C TRP A 14 -11.24 2.30 7.81
N ARG A 15 -11.23 2.70 6.53
CA ARG A 15 -10.82 1.83 5.43
C ARG A 15 -9.38 1.34 5.61
N PRO A 16 -9.15 0.01 5.56
CA PRO A 16 -7.82 -0.55 5.71
C PRO A 16 -6.92 -0.22 4.52
N LEU A 17 -5.61 -0.24 4.76
CA LEU A 17 -4.57 -0.18 3.75
C LEU A 17 -3.96 -1.58 3.61
N ALA A 18 -3.42 -1.87 2.44
CA ALA A 18 -2.77 -3.14 2.15
C ALA A 18 -1.24 -2.96 2.17
N PRO A 19 -0.45 -3.98 2.56
CA PRO A 19 0.99 -3.98 2.37
C PRO A 19 1.39 -4.52 1.00
N SER A 20 2.45 -3.95 0.41
CA SER A 20 3.30 -4.62 -0.58
C SER A 20 4.58 -5.02 0.13
N VAL A 21 4.82 -6.32 0.27
CA VAL A 21 5.93 -6.92 1.02
C VAL A 21 6.88 -7.63 0.07
N LEU A 22 8.19 -7.60 0.36
CA LEU A 22 9.18 -8.43 -0.34
C LEU A 22 8.79 -9.90 -0.21
N ALA A 23 8.72 -10.63 -1.33
CA ALA A 23 8.25 -12.02 -1.36
C ALA A 23 9.06 -12.92 -0.41
N GLU A 24 10.37 -12.77 -0.39
CA GLU A 24 11.32 -13.51 0.46
C GLU A 24 11.18 -13.21 1.97
N HIS A 25 10.50 -12.13 2.32
CA HIS A 25 10.26 -11.75 3.72
C HIS A 25 8.81 -11.97 4.17
N ALA A 26 7.91 -12.38 3.28
CA ALA A 26 6.48 -12.46 3.58
C ALA A 26 6.19 -13.42 4.76
N ASP A 27 6.79 -14.61 4.77
CA ASP A 27 6.60 -15.62 5.82
C ASP A 27 7.13 -15.20 7.20
N ALA A 28 8.07 -14.26 7.24
CA ALA A 28 8.57 -13.73 8.51
C ALA A 28 7.58 -12.79 9.20
N TRP A 29 6.63 -12.20 8.45
CA TRP A 29 5.70 -11.18 8.92
C TRP A 29 4.24 -11.62 8.93
N PHE A 30 3.89 -12.63 8.09
CA PHE A 30 2.52 -13.09 7.92
C PHE A 30 2.42 -14.60 8.03
N ASP A 31 1.30 -15.07 8.58
CA ASP A 31 0.92 -16.48 8.58
C ASP A 31 -0.13 -16.73 7.49
N GLY A 32 -0.03 -17.89 6.81
CA GLY A 32 -0.95 -18.29 5.76
C GLY A 32 -0.63 -17.69 4.39
N VAL A 33 0.62 -17.31 4.15
CA VAL A 33 1.08 -16.91 2.81
C VAL A 33 1.23 -18.17 1.95
N PRO A 34 0.55 -18.27 0.78
CA PRO A 34 0.72 -19.44 -0.10
C PRO A 34 2.12 -19.44 -0.74
N ALA A 35 2.63 -20.63 -1.06
CA ALA A 35 3.93 -20.80 -1.68
C ALA A 35 4.11 -20.04 -3.02
N CYS A 36 2.99 -19.83 -3.74
CA CYS A 36 2.98 -19.00 -4.97
C CYS A 36 2.90 -17.50 -4.70
N GLY A 37 2.88 -17.08 -3.43
CA GLY A 37 2.69 -15.68 -3.06
C GLY A 37 1.28 -15.14 -3.34
N SER A 38 1.17 -13.82 -3.34
CA SER A 38 -0.06 -13.07 -3.66
C SER A 38 0.29 -11.79 -4.46
N PRO A 39 0.79 -11.89 -5.68
CA PRO A 39 1.26 -10.73 -6.44
C PRO A 39 0.12 -9.74 -6.79
N TYR A 40 -1.13 -10.21 -6.81
CA TYR A 40 -2.31 -9.41 -7.18
C TYR A 40 -3.25 -9.13 -5.99
N MET A 41 -2.77 -9.24 -4.75
CA MET A 41 -3.58 -8.95 -3.54
C MET A 41 -4.84 -9.85 -3.44
N SER A 42 -4.74 -11.11 -3.85
CA SER A 42 -5.89 -12.04 -3.95
C SER A 42 -6.25 -12.69 -2.62
N ILE A 43 -5.37 -12.62 -1.63
CA ILE A 43 -5.54 -13.29 -0.34
C ILE A 43 -5.41 -12.32 0.83
N THR A 44 -5.98 -12.74 1.95
CA THR A 44 -5.78 -12.16 3.27
C THR A 44 -4.96 -13.13 4.12
N ALA A 45 -3.92 -12.63 4.78
CA ALA A 45 -3.06 -13.40 5.67
C ALA A 45 -3.06 -12.77 7.07
N SER A 46 -2.80 -13.56 8.11
CA SER A 46 -2.69 -13.04 9.47
C SER A 46 -1.35 -12.36 9.68
N VAL A 47 -1.36 -11.14 10.20
CA VAL A 47 -0.13 -10.45 10.64
C VAL A 47 0.32 -11.12 11.94
N LYS A 48 1.56 -11.57 11.99
CA LYS A 48 2.10 -12.23 13.19
C LYS A 48 2.03 -11.30 14.41
N PRO A 49 1.59 -11.79 15.57
CA PRO A 49 1.37 -10.95 16.76
C PRO A 49 2.58 -10.11 17.15
N GLU A 50 3.79 -10.66 17.05
CA GLU A 50 5.05 -10.02 17.44
C GLU A 50 5.47 -8.85 16.56
N VAL A 51 4.86 -8.70 15.37
CA VAL A 51 5.18 -7.61 14.44
C VAL A 51 4.06 -6.61 14.25
N ARG A 52 2.86 -6.86 14.77
CA ARG A 52 1.69 -5.97 14.61
C ARG A 52 1.94 -4.54 15.06
N GLU A 53 2.66 -4.36 16.14
CA GLU A 53 2.99 -3.01 16.66
C GLU A 53 3.93 -2.23 15.73
N LYS A 54 4.73 -2.93 14.92
CA LYS A 54 5.62 -2.31 13.94
C LYS A 54 4.88 -1.85 12.69
N VAL A 55 3.75 -2.49 12.37
CA VAL A 55 2.99 -2.25 11.13
C VAL A 55 1.49 -1.98 11.37
N PRO A 56 1.13 -1.10 12.32
CA PRO A 56 -0.27 -0.87 12.68
C PRO A 56 -1.10 -0.25 11.55
N ALA A 57 -0.45 0.35 10.55
CA ALA A 57 -1.14 1.00 9.44
C ALA A 57 -1.74 0.02 8.43
N ILE A 58 -1.23 -1.21 8.36
CA ILE A 58 -1.68 -2.26 7.44
C ILE A 58 -2.38 -3.41 8.17
N THR A 59 -2.33 -3.43 9.47
CA THR A 59 -2.99 -4.44 10.30
C THR A 59 -4.46 -4.06 10.49
N HIS A 60 -5.36 -4.94 10.06
CA HIS A 60 -6.80 -4.79 10.26
C HIS A 60 -7.20 -5.05 11.72
N VAL A 61 -8.43 -4.72 12.08
CA VAL A 61 -8.92 -4.89 13.46
C VAL A 61 -8.94 -6.35 13.93
N ASP A 62 -9.05 -7.30 13.01
CA ASP A 62 -8.98 -8.74 13.25
C ASP A 62 -7.56 -9.31 13.23
N GLY A 63 -6.54 -8.46 13.05
CA GLY A 63 -5.14 -8.86 12.96
C GLY A 63 -4.72 -9.37 11.59
N SER A 64 -5.56 -9.28 10.58
CA SER A 64 -5.25 -9.68 9.21
C SER A 64 -4.72 -8.52 8.35
N ALA A 65 -4.21 -8.85 7.17
CA ALA A 65 -3.88 -7.90 6.10
C ALA A 65 -4.08 -8.54 4.73
N ARG A 66 -4.58 -7.77 3.77
CA ARG A 66 -4.64 -8.20 2.37
C ARG A 66 -3.32 -7.86 1.69
N LEU A 67 -2.41 -8.83 1.64
CA LEU A 67 -1.04 -8.58 1.20
C LEU A 67 -0.85 -8.72 -0.30
N GLN A 68 0.13 -7.95 -0.80
CA GLN A 68 0.76 -8.15 -2.09
C GLN A 68 2.20 -8.60 -1.86
N THR A 69 2.60 -9.74 -2.41
CA THR A 69 4.00 -10.15 -2.48
C THR A 69 4.65 -9.55 -3.72
N VAL A 70 5.86 -9.04 -3.57
CA VAL A 70 6.62 -8.42 -4.65
C VAL A 70 7.90 -9.21 -4.87
N ASP A 71 7.99 -9.89 -6.01
CA ASP A 71 9.15 -10.66 -6.43
C ASP A 71 10.05 -9.81 -7.34
N ALA A 72 11.36 -10.01 -7.23
CA ALA A 72 12.35 -9.31 -8.06
C ALA A 72 12.26 -9.68 -9.55
N ALA A 73 11.84 -10.91 -9.87
CA ALA A 73 11.66 -11.37 -11.24
C ALA A 73 10.49 -10.68 -11.96
N ASP A 74 9.39 -10.47 -11.21
CA ASP A 74 8.15 -9.91 -11.76
C ASP A 74 8.16 -8.37 -11.78
N ALA A 75 8.72 -7.74 -10.73
CA ALA A 75 8.68 -6.29 -10.56
C ALA A 75 10.01 -5.74 -9.99
N PRO A 76 11.12 -5.80 -10.76
CA PRO A 76 12.47 -5.53 -10.25
C PRO A 76 12.65 -4.12 -9.66
N LEU A 77 12.09 -3.10 -10.28
CA LEU A 77 12.20 -1.72 -9.79
C LEU A 77 11.39 -1.50 -8.51
N TYR A 78 10.21 -2.10 -8.41
CA TYR A 78 9.38 -1.99 -7.21
C TYR A 78 9.96 -2.80 -6.05
N HIS A 79 10.49 -4.00 -6.34
CA HIS A 79 11.24 -4.78 -5.36
C HIS A 79 12.45 -4.00 -4.83
N ALA A 80 13.27 -3.41 -5.71
CA ALA A 80 14.43 -2.61 -5.31
C ALA A 80 14.05 -1.40 -4.43
N LEU A 81 12.91 -0.74 -4.72
CA LEU A 81 12.40 0.35 -3.90
C LEU A 81 12.05 -0.13 -2.48
N ILE A 82 11.33 -1.27 -2.36
CA ILE A 82 10.95 -1.82 -1.05
C ILE A 82 12.21 -2.29 -0.30
N LEU A 83 13.18 -2.89 -1.00
CA LEU A 83 14.45 -3.33 -0.43
C LEU A 83 15.26 -2.15 0.13
N ALA A 84 15.33 -1.04 -0.59
CA ALA A 84 15.96 0.19 -0.11
C ALA A 84 15.25 0.76 1.13
N PHE A 85 13.93 0.76 1.13
CA PHE A 85 13.13 1.15 2.30
C PHE A 85 13.39 0.21 3.49
N PHE A 86 13.45 -1.09 3.25
CA PHE A 86 13.77 -2.08 4.29
C PHE A 86 15.12 -1.82 4.93
N ALA A 87 16.15 -1.50 4.15
CA ALA A 87 17.48 -1.16 4.68
C ALA A 87 17.47 0.07 5.62
N LEU A 88 16.56 1.02 5.38
CA LEU A 88 16.42 2.24 6.18
C LEU A 88 15.50 2.07 7.40
N ALA A 89 14.40 1.35 7.25
CA ALA A 89 13.31 1.31 8.23
C ALA A 89 13.23 -0.01 9.01
N GLY A 90 13.93 -1.07 8.58
CA GLY A 90 13.84 -2.41 9.16
C GLY A 90 12.48 -3.10 8.94
N VAL A 91 11.66 -2.58 8.01
CA VAL A 91 10.33 -3.11 7.67
C VAL A 91 10.30 -3.43 6.17
N PRO A 92 10.18 -4.71 5.76
CA PRO A 92 10.33 -5.15 4.37
C PRO A 92 9.06 -4.92 3.54
N MET A 93 8.31 -3.85 3.81
CA MET A 93 7.05 -3.56 3.13
C MET A 93 6.73 -2.08 3.09
N VAL A 94 5.93 -1.69 2.10
CA VAL A 94 5.34 -0.36 1.98
C VAL A 94 3.81 -0.48 1.91
N MET A 95 3.10 0.61 2.22
CA MET A 95 1.64 0.65 2.07
C MET A 95 1.26 0.74 0.61
N ASN A 96 0.30 -0.09 0.21
CA ASN A 96 -0.29 -0.11 -1.12
C ASN A 96 -1.75 0.34 -1.08
N THR A 97 -2.12 1.23 -2.00
CA THR A 97 -3.49 1.65 -2.22
C THR A 97 -3.68 2.03 -3.68
N SER A 98 -4.90 1.89 -4.21
CA SER A 98 -5.23 2.28 -5.59
C SER A 98 -4.89 3.75 -5.85
N PHE A 99 -4.42 4.06 -7.05
CA PHE A 99 -4.13 5.44 -7.45
C PHE A 99 -5.37 6.11 -8.04
N ASN A 100 -6.25 6.57 -7.15
CA ASN A 100 -7.48 7.30 -7.46
C ASN A 100 -7.97 8.07 -6.22
N LEU A 101 -8.86 9.03 -6.41
CA LEU A 101 -9.66 9.62 -5.32
C LEU A 101 -10.95 8.81 -5.10
N ALA A 102 -11.67 9.11 -4.02
CA ALA A 102 -12.98 8.50 -3.77
C ALA A 102 -13.95 8.75 -4.94
N ASN A 103 -14.71 7.73 -5.30
CA ASN A 103 -15.70 7.78 -6.39
C ASN A 103 -15.13 8.06 -7.79
N MET A 104 -13.82 7.89 -7.97
CA MET A 104 -13.16 8.01 -9.26
C MET A 104 -12.56 6.67 -9.71
N PRO A 105 -12.45 6.41 -11.02
CA PRO A 105 -11.73 5.25 -11.54
C PRO A 105 -10.25 5.31 -11.17
N ILE A 106 -9.56 4.18 -11.29
CA ILE A 106 -8.10 4.12 -11.20
C ILE A 106 -7.52 4.91 -12.38
N VAL A 107 -6.48 5.70 -12.09
CA VAL A 107 -5.77 6.49 -13.10
C VAL A 107 -5.14 5.56 -14.14
N GLU A 108 -5.44 5.77 -15.41
CA GLU A 108 -4.94 4.96 -16.53
C GLU A 108 -3.81 5.66 -17.27
N VAL A 109 -3.84 6.99 -17.38
CA VAL A 109 -2.89 7.75 -18.18
C VAL A 109 -2.14 8.80 -17.36
N ARG A 110 -0.93 9.15 -17.79
CA ARG A 110 -0.05 10.10 -17.09
C ARG A 110 -0.72 11.47 -16.86
N VAL A 111 -1.50 11.96 -17.81
CA VAL A 111 -2.19 13.27 -17.69
C VAL A 111 -3.19 13.27 -16.53
N GLU A 112 -3.93 12.18 -16.34
CA GLU A 112 -4.85 12.00 -15.20
C GLU A 112 -4.10 11.96 -13.86
N ALA A 113 -2.91 11.36 -13.85
CA ALA A 113 -2.06 11.33 -12.66
C ALA A 113 -1.58 12.73 -12.24
N MET A 114 -1.29 13.59 -13.21
CA MET A 114 -0.78 14.95 -12.98
C MET A 114 -1.90 15.98 -12.76
N CYS A 115 -3.06 15.76 -13.35
CA CYS A 115 -4.27 16.59 -13.21
C CYS A 115 -5.48 15.70 -12.95
N PRO A 116 -5.64 15.13 -11.75
CA PRO A 116 -6.86 14.39 -11.44
C PRO A 116 -8.06 15.29 -11.64
N PRO A 117 -9.15 14.82 -12.29
CA PRO A 117 -10.37 15.59 -12.41
C PRO A 117 -10.82 16.01 -11.01
N ARG A 118 -10.96 17.31 -10.83
CA ARG A 118 -11.15 17.94 -9.52
C ARG A 118 -12.59 17.85 -9.03
N PRO A 119 -12.79 17.76 -7.73
CA PRO A 119 -13.71 18.69 -7.10
C PRO A 119 -13.05 20.08 -7.16
N MET A 120 -13.74 21.07 -7.68
CA MET A 120 -13.27 22.41 -8.08
C MET A 120 -12.46 23.23 -7.06
N SER A 121 -12.11 22.70 -5.87
CA SER A 121 -11.51 23.47 -4.76
C SER A 121 -10.02 23.26 -4.51
N ILE A 122 -9.33 22.34 -5.17
CA ILE A 122 -7.93 22.00 -4.82
C ILE A 122 -6.88 22.59 -5.81
N CYS A 123 -7.28 23.00 -7.01
CA CYS A 123 -6.32 23.48 -8.03
C CYS A 123 -5.96 24.96 -8.01
N THR A 124 -6.59 25.78 -7.19
CA THR A 124 -6.28 27.21 -7.14
C THR A 124 -5.03 27.56 -6.33
N ARG A 125 -4.40 26.60 -5.64
CA ARG A 125 -3.20 26.89 -4.81
C ARG A 125 -1.83 26.55 -5.42
N ALA A 126 -1.79 25.91 -6.58
CA ALA A 126 -0.51 25.52 -7.20
C ALA A 126 -0.03 26.44 -8.34
N ALA A 127 -0.79 27.48 -8.71
CA ALA A 127 -0.46 28.39 -9.81
C ALA A 127 0.19 29.71 -9.38
N HIS A 128 0.48 29.90 -8.08
CA HIS A 128 1.16 31.09 -7.55
C HIS A 128 2.23 30.69 -6.53
N ARG A 129 3.32 30.10 -7.02
CA ARG A 129 4.67 30.25 -6.41
C ARG A 129 5.72 29.88 -7.44
#